data_2a7c9f20d42f414c14ddf746e5943528
#
_entry.id   2a7c9f20d42f414c14ddf746e5943528
#
_cell.length_a   1.000
_cell.length_b   1.000
_cell.length_c   1.000
_cell.angle_alpha   90.00
_cell.angle_beta   90.00
_cell.angle_gamma   90.00
#
_symmetry.space_group_name_H-M   'P 1'
#
loop_
_entity.id
_entity.type
_entity.pdbx_description
1 polymer ?
#
loop_
_entity_poly.entity_id
_entity_poly.type
_entity_poly.pdbx_seq_one_letter_code
_entity_poly.pdbx_strand_id
1 'polypeptide(L)'
;ALDDGRSFLRLEVRPDNFGAIKLYEKLGYQPFDIVSDFYEDHADAIRMMKVLHHVPEVTHPEVSHYSQSTDFTCGPACLMMAMKSMDSELALTRQLELQLWREAKTIFMTSGHGGCSPQGLALAANQRGLKTNLVCNSDDIPFINGVRSEEKKSVIECVHQDFIEKIAESDIQQIKAPVDASLLSEYLSKGSLALVLISSYRLNQSKSPHWILVVSVSDTFVYFHDPDVDWDDNKSVTDSGYIPVTHKEFNRMIGYGKPRYQAAVIVSPSNKK
;
A
#
# COMPACT_ATOMS: atom_id res chain seq x y z
N ALA A 1 16.73 -13.87 12.31
CA ALA A 1 15.39 -13.26 12.05
C ALA A 1 15.24 -11.90 12.74
N LEU A 2 15.49 -11.82 14.06
CA LEU A 2 15.45 -10.53 14.80
C LEU A 2 16.50 -9.55 14.26
N ASP A 3 17.73 -10.01 14.08
CA ASP A 3 18.83 -9.21 13.52
C ASP A 3 18.60 -8.78 12.06
N ASP A 4 17.75 -9.52 11.35
CA ASP A 4 17.34 -9.19 9.97
C ASP A 4 16.12 -8.27 9.91
N GLY A 5 15.62 -7.81 11.05
CA GLY A 5 14.46 -6.92 11.13
C GLY A 5 13.12 -7.60 10.84
N ARG A 6 13.02 -8.91 11.04
CA ARG A 6 11.75 -9.64 10.90
C ARG A 6 10.92 -9.47 12.17
N SER A 7 9.65 -9.10 12.02
CA SER A 7 8.74 -8.90 13.16
C SER A 7 7.92 -10.14 13.51
N PHE A 8 7.83 -11.11 12.62
CA PHE A 8 7.15 -12.37 12.86
C PHE A 8 7.78 -13.52 12.05
N LEU A 9 7.47 -14.75 12.46
CA LEU A 9 7.75 -15.98 11.72
C LEU A 9 6.43 -16.67 11.42
N ARG A 10 6.29 -17.23 10.23
CA ARG A 10 5.14 -18.03 9.80
C ARG A 10 5.60 -19.41 9.37
N LEU A 11 4.71 -20.36 9.51
CA LEU A 11 4.88 -21.72 9.01
C LEU A 11 3.51 -22.32 8.66
N GLU A 12 3.53 -23.34 7.83
CA GLU A 12 2.40 -24.19 7.50
C GLU A 12 2.61 -25.57 8.11
N VAL A 13 1.57 -26.16 8.69
CA VAL A 13 1.59 -27.48 9.30
C VAL A 13 0.33 -28.25 8.96
N ARG A 14 0.46 -29.55 8.68
CA ARG A 14 -0.69 -30.42 8.42
C ARG A 14 -1.58 -30.54 9.65
N PRO A 15 -2.92 -30.50 9.49
CA PRO A 15 -3.87 -30.63 10.61
C PRO A 15 -3.75 -31.94 11.37
N ASP A 16 -3.30 -33.02 10.72
CA ASP A 16 -3.10 -34.34 11.31
C ASP A 16 -1.73 -34.52 12.01
N ASN A 17 -0.82 -33.53 11.86
CA ASN A 17 0.48 -33.57 12.54
C ASN A 17 0.42 -32.94 13.94
N PHE A 18 -0.33 -33.59 14.83
CA PHE A 18 -0.52 -33.10 16.21
C PHE A 18 0.79 -32.92 16.99
N GLY A 19 1.83 -33.68 16.65
CA GLY A 19 3.15 -33.55 17.27
C GLY A 19 3.84 -32.24 16.92
N ALA A 20 3.83 -31.87 15.64
CA ALA A 20 4.37 -30.60 15.16
C ALA A 20 3.56 -29.40 15.68
N ILE A 21 2.23 -29.48 15.64
CA ILE A 21 1.35 -28.41 16.15
C ILE A 21 1.69 -28.11 17.63
N LYS A 22 1.72 -29.14 18.47
CA LYS A 22 2.07 -28.97 19.91
C LYS A 22 3.48 -28.41 20.11
N LEU A 23 4.44 -28.78 19.25
CA LEU A 23 5.79 -28.22 19.29
C LEU A 23 5.78 -26.74 18.98
N TYR A 24 5.10 -26.33 17.91
CA TYR A 24 5.03 -24.93 17.51
C TYR A 24 4.27 -24.07 18.52
N GLU A 25 3.19 -24.57 19.11
CA GLU A 25 2.49 -23.91 20.22
C GLU A 25 3.43 -23.66 21.42
N LYS A 26 4.23 -24.67 21.80
CA LYS A 26 5.25 -24.51 22.86
C LYS A 26 6.34 -23.51 22.50
N LEU A 27 6.64 -23.34 21.23
CA LEU A 27 7.58 -22.34 20.73
C LEU A 27 6.95 -20.94 20.60
N GLY A 28 5.66 -20.79 20.93
CA GLY A 28 4.93 -19.52 20.92
C GLY A 28 4.31 -19.17 19.58
N TYR A 29 4.14 -20.14 18.68
CA TYR A 29 3.32 -19.97 17.48
C TYR A 29 1.85 -20.14 17.82
N GLN A 30 1.00 -19.37 17.15
CA GLN A 30 -0.46 -19.46 17.27
C GLN A 30 -1.07 -19.68 15.89
N PRO A 31 -2.09 -20.53 15.74
CA PRO A 31 -2.80 -20.69 14.49
C PRO A 31 -3.60 -19.41 14.19
N PHE A 32 -3.60 -19.00 12.92
CA PHE A 32 -4.31 -17.79 12.49
C PHE A 32 -5.09 -17.95 11.18
N ASP A 33 -4.78 -19.00 10.39
CA ASP A 33 -5.42 -19.23 9.09
C ASP A 33 -5.40 -20.71 8.70
N ILE A 34 -6.24 -21.11 7.74
CA ILE A 34 -6.25 -22.43 7.12
C ILE A 34 -6.20 -22.26 5.60
N VAL A 35 -5.21 -22.83 4.96
CA VAL A 35 -5.08 -22.85 3.50
C VAL A 35 -5.58 -24.18 2.99
N SER A 36 -6.67 -24.17 2.24
CA SER A 36 -7.23 -25.36 1.63
C SER A 36 -6.38 -25.83 0.46
N ASP A 37 -6.29 -27.14 0.29
CA ASP A 37 -5.60 -27.76 -0.85
C ASP A 37 -4.10 -27.40 -0.97
N PHE A 38 -3.41 -27.31 0.19
CA PHE A 38 -2.03 -26.83 0.25
C PHE A 38 -0.99 -27.90 -0.11
N TYR A 39 -1.23 -29.16 0.29
CA TYR A 39 -0.28 -30.26 0.05
C TYR A 39 -0.61 -31.00 -1.25
N GLU A 40 0.38 -31.72 -1.83
CA GLU A 40 0.22 -32.49 -3.06
C GLU A 40 -0.89 -33.56 -3.00
N ASP A 41 -1.24 -33.99 -1.80
CA ASP A 41 -2.33 -34.95 -1.53
C ASP A 41 -3.68 -34.26 -1.22
N HIS A 42 -3.81 -33.00 -1.58
CA HIS A 42 -4.99 -32.15 -1.37
C HIS A 42 -5.37 -31.91 0.10
N ALA A 43 -4.44 -32.18 1.04
CA ALA A 43 -4.67 -31.86 2.43
C ALA A 43 -4.51 -30.34 2.68
N ASP A 44 -5.32 -29.83 3.59
CA ASP A 44 -5.22 -28.44 4.05
C ASP A 44 -3.96 -28.21 4.90
N ALA A 45 -3.54 -26.96 5.03
CA ALA A 45 -2.51 -26.53 5.98
C ALA A 45 -3.09 -25.58 7.03
N ILE A 46 -2.72 -25.78 8.28
CA ILE A 46 -2.89 -24.76 9.34
C ILE A 46 -1.70 -23.83 9.23
N ARG A 47 -1.94 -22.54 9.04
CA ARG A 47 -0.94 -21.48 9.17
C ARG A 47 -0.78 -21.07 10.61
N MET A 48 0.46 -21.07 11.06
CA MET A 48 0.80 -20.64 12.40
C MET A 48 1.79 -19.48 12.36
N MET A 49 1.65 -18.53 13.26
CA MET A 49 2.49 -17.34 13.37
C MET A 49 3.04 -17.17 14.78
N LYS A 50 4.32 -16.79 14.84
CA LYS A 50 4.96 -16.31 16.05
C LYS A 50 5.38 -14.86 15.87
N VAL A 51 4.84 -13.98 16.69
CA VAL A 51 5.25 -12.58 16.76
C VAL A 51 6.59 -12.49 17.47
N LEU A 52 7.59 -11.88 16.84
CA LEU A 52 8.93 -11.67 17.39
C LEU A 52 9.07 -10.29 18.04
N HIS A 53 8.32 -9.30 17.55
CA HIS A 53 8.22 -7.97 18.12
C HIS A 53 6.76 -7.64 18.38
N HIS A 54 6.51 -6.93 19.44
CA HIS A 54 5.17 -6.42 19.72
C HIS A 54 4.79 -5.44 18.60
N VAL A 55 3.71 -5.74 17.87
CA VAL A 55 3.11 -4.76 16.99
C VAL A 55 2.62 -3.64 17.91
N PRO A 56 3.08 -2.39 17.75
CA PRO A 56 2.59 -1.29 18.58
C PRO A 56 1.07 -1.29 18.57
N GLU A 57 0.43 -0.96 19.70
CA GLU A 57 -1.00 -0.67 19.70
C GLU A 57 -1.27 0.31 18.56
N VAL A 58 -2.02 -0.16 17.57
CA VAL A 58 -2.29 0.62 16.36
C VAL A 58 -3.10 1.82 16.81
N THR A 59 -2.53 3.01 16.69
CA THR A 59 -3.19 4.27 17.07
C THR A 59 -4.35 4.62 16.14
N HIS A 60 -4.59 3.78 15.13
CA HIS A 60 -5.67 3.92 14.17
C HIS A 60 -6.72 2.83 14.35
N PRO A 61 -8.00 3.09 13.98
CA PRO A 61 -8.99 2.04 13.85
C PRO A 61 -8.46 0.96 12.90
N GLU A 62 -8.87 -0.26 13.14
CA GLU A 62 -8.49 -1.41 12.31
C GLU A 62 -8.73 -1.10 10.83
N VAL A 63 -7.68 -1.15 10.03
CA VAL A 63 -7.78 -0.91 8.59
C VAL A 63 -8.05 -2.22 7.89
N SER A 64 -9.28 -2.40 7.40
CA SER A 64 -9.65 -3.59 6.63
C SER A 64 -8.85 -3.66 5.33
N HIS A 65 -8.26 -4.81 5.05
CA HIS A 65 -7.55 -5.03 3.80
C HIS A 65 -8.54 -5.18 2.62
N TYR A 66 -8.16 -4.65 1.46
CA TYR A 66 -8.83 -4.82 0.18
C TYR A 66 -7.82 -5.20 -0.89
N SER A 67 -8.01 -6.37 -1.51
CA SER A 67 -7.16 -6.83 -2.62
C SER A 67 -7.56 -6.13 -3.91
N GLN A 68 -6.57 -5.56 -4.61
CA GLN A 68 -6.81 -4.99 -5.94
C GLN A 68 -7.38 -6.01 -6.90
N SER A 69 -8.29 -5.59 -7.77
CA SER A 69 -8.95 -6.49 -8.72
C SER A 69 -8.23 -6.57 -10.08
N THR A 70 -7.19 -5.77 -10.30
CA THR A 70 -6.38 -5.71 -11.53
C THR A 70 -4.96 -5.25 -11.20
N ASP A 71 -3.98 -5.57 -12.06
CA ASP A 71 -2.55 -5.26 -11.88
C ASP A 71 -2.21 -3.75 -11.83
N PHE A 72 -3.17 -2.88 -12.12
CA PHE A 72 -2.95 -1.43 -12.21
C PHE A 72 -3.81 -0.61 -11.23
N THR A 73 -4.55 -1.25 -10.33
CA THR A 73 -5.46 -0.57 -9.39
C THR A 73 -4.95 -0.51 -7.95
N CYS A 74 -3.64 -0.68 -7.72
CA CYS A 74 -3.04 -0.58 -6.39
C CYS A 74 -3.34 0.75 -5.67
N GLY A 75 -3.25 1.87 -6.36
CA GLY A 75 -3.57 3.19 -5.80
C GLY A 75 -5.04 3.32 -5.35
N PRO A 76 -6.02 3.03 -6.22
CA PRO A 76 -7.43 2.94 -5.87
C PRO A 76 -7.72 2.03 -4.67
N ALA A 77 -7.15 0.82 -4.65
CA ALA A 77 -7.35 -0.12 -3.55
C ALA A 77 -6.82 0.45 -2.22
N CYS A 78 -5.63 1.07 -2.22
CA CYS A 78 -5.10 1.79 -1.05
C CYS A 78 -6.03 2.92 -0.59
N LEU A 79 -6.55 3.71 -1.53
CA LEU A 79 -7.49 4.79 -1.19
C LEU A 79 -8.79 4.25 -0.61
N MET A 80 -9.32 3.16 -1.16
CA MET A 80 -10.53 2.51 -0.65
C MET A 80 -10.33 1.99 0.78
N MET A 81 -9.20 1.36 1.09
CA MET A 81 -8.87 0.92 2.46
C MET A 81 -8.82 2.10 3.43
N ALA A 82 -8.17 3.21 3.03
CA ALA A 82 -8.11 4.42 3.83
C ALA A 82 -9.50 5.04 4.05
N MET A 83 -10.33 5.12 3.01
CA MET A 83 -11.71 5.62 3.10
C MET A 83 -12.56 4.75 4.03
N LYS A 84 -12.46 3.41 3.92
CA LYS A 84 -13.20 2.45 4.75
C LYS A 84 -12.88 2.59 6.23
N SER A 85 -11.62 2.86 6.59
CA SER A 85 -11.23 3.09 7.97
C SER A 85 -11.82 4.39 8.56
N MET A 86 -12.19 5.34 7.71
CA MET A 86 -12.77 6.64 8.09
C MET A 86 -14.30 6.66 7.98
N ASP A 87 -14.88 5.76 7.19
CA ASP A 87 -16.31 5.56 7.00
C ASP A 87 -16.62 4.06 6.99
N SER A 88 -17.08 3.55 8.14
CA SER A 88 -17.41 2.13 8.32
C SER A 88 -18.54 1.65 7.41
N GLU A 89 -19.39 2.53 6.91
CA GLU A 89 -20.50 2.17 6.03
C GLU A 89 -20.09 2.09 4.55
N LEU A 90 -18.89 2.56 4.19
CA LEU A 90 -18.41 2.49 2.82
C LEU A 90 -18.33 1.05 2.32
N ALA A 91 -19.01 0.74 1.23
CA ALA A 91 -18.91 -0.55 0.56
C ALA A 91 -17.66 -0.59 -0.35
N LEU A 92 -16.77 -1.53 -0.10
CA LEU A 92 -15.60 -1.78 -0.94
C LEU A 92 -16.03 -2.61 -2.16
N THR A 93 -16.25 -1.94 -3.28
CA THR A 93 -16.74 -2.56 -4.52
C THR A 93 -15.76 -2.38 -5.67
N ARG A 94 -15.72 -3.36 -6.59
CA ARG A 94 -14.93 -3.25 -7.81
C ARG A 94 -15.32 -2.04 -8.67
N GLN A 95 -16.59 -1.63 -8.63
CA GLN A 95 -17.06 -0.43 -9.33
C GLN A 95 -16.39 0.82 -8.78
N LEU A 96 -16.31 0.97 -7.46
CA LEU A 96 -15.61 2.09 -6.81
C LEU A 96 -14.12 2.08 -7.15
N GLU A 97 -13.46 0.93 -7.10
CA GLU A 97 -12.06 0.77 -7.47
C GLU A 97 -11.78 1.26 -8.90
N LEU A 98 -12.55 0.79 -9.86
CA LEU A 98 -12.41 1.19 -11.27
C LEU A 98 -12.81 2.65 -11.53
N GLN A 99 -13.74 3.20 -10.74
CA GLN A 99 -14.06 4.62 -10.80
C GLN A 99 -12.88 5.46 -10.33
N LEU A 100 -12.29 5.16 -9.16
CA LEU A 100 -11.10 5.82 -8.63
C LEU A 100 -9.92 5.74 -9.60
N TRP A 101 -9.74 4.56 -10.22
CA TRP A 101 -8.71 4.40 -11.24
C TRP A 101 -8.91 5.34 -12.44
N ARG A 102 -10.12 5.44 -12.98
CA ARG A 102 -10.41 6.36 -14.11
C ARG A 102 -10.16 7.81 -13.77
N GLU A 103 -10.43 8.21 -12.53
CA GLU A 103 -10.23 9.58 -12.06
C GLU A 103 -8.75 9.93 -11.85
N ALA A 104 -7.92 8.95 -11.44
CA ALA A 104 -6.54 9.19 -11.00
C ALA A 104 -5.46 8.71 -11.99
N LYS A 105 -5.83 8.03 -13.09
CA LYS A 105 -4.87 7.41 -14.01
C LYS A 105 -4.11 8.42 -14.86
N THR A 106 -2.87 8.05 -15.21
CA THR A 106 -2.01 8.82 -16.12
C THR A 106 -2.29 8.55 -17.60
N ILE A 107 -3.25 7.70 -17.95
CA ILE A 107 -3.64 7.18 -19.27
C ILE A 107 -2.62 6.19 -19.83
N PHE A 108 -1.34 6.58 -19.96
CA PHE A 108 -0.29 5.72 -20.50
C PHE A 108 0.81 5.45 -19.49
N MET A 109 1.44 4.28 -19.65
CA MET A 109 2.72 3.91 -19.08
C MET A 109 3.58 3.22 -20.14
N THR A 110 4.75 2.73 -19.74
CA THR A 110 5.70 2.03 -20.64
C THR A 110 5.05 0.83 -21.33
N SER A 111 4.19 0.10 -20.60
CA SER A 111 3.42 -1.03 -21.10
C SER A 111 2.11 -1.14 -20.32
N GLY A 112 1.06 -1.62 -20.97
CA GLY A 112 -0.23 -1.87 -20.35
C GLY A 112 -1.03 -0.61 -20.04
N HIS A 113 -1.90 -0.72 -19.04
CA HIS A 113 -2.76 0.37 -18.57
C HIS A 113 -1.98 1.32 -17.68
N GLY A 114 -2.31 2.62 -17.72
CA GLY A 114 -1.70 3.61 -16.85
C GLY A 114 -2.07 3.38 -15.39
N GLY A 115 -1.07 3.40 -14.52
CA GLY A 115 -1.28 3.49 -13.08
C GLY A 115 -1.77 4.88 -12.66
N CYS A 116 -2.02 5.05 -11.36
CA CYS A 116 -2.47 6.31 -10.82
C CYS A 116 -1.31 7.23 -10.45
N SER A 117 -1.43 8.52 -10.80
CA SER A 117 -0.49 9.54 -10.35
C SER A 117 -0.78 9.95 -8.90
N PRO A 118 0.23 10.48 -8.18
CA PRO A 118 0.01 11.07 -6.85
C PRO A 118 -1.03 12.19 -6.88
N GLN A 119 -0.98 13.04 -7.90
CA GLN A 119 -1.89 14.15 -8.10
C GLN A 119 -3.33 13.66 -8.31
N GLY A 120 -3.53 12.68 -9.18
CA GLY A 120 -4.84 12.10 -9.43
C GLY A 120 -5.43 11.42 -8.20
N LEU A 121 -4.63 10.67 -7.43
CA LEU A 121 -5.08 10.06 -6.17
C LEU A 121 -5.43 11.12 -5.10
N ALA A 122 -4.65 12.18 -5.00
CA ALA A 122 -4.93 13.27 -4.09
C ALA A 122 -6.25 13.97 -4.43
N LEU A 123 -6.51 14.24 -5.71
CA LEU A 123 -7.78 14.81 -6.18
C LEU A 123 -8.95 13.86 -5.91
N ALA A 124 -8.81 12.57 -6.21
CA ALA A 124 -9.86 11.58 -5.97
C ALA A 124 -10.21 11.46 -4.48
N ALA A 125 -9.23 11.57 -3.59
CA ALA A 125 -9.43 11.61 -2.14
C ALA A 125 -10.14 12.89 -1.69
N ASN A 126 -9.66 14.04 -2.16
CA ASN A 126 -10.21 15.35 -1.80
C ASN A 126 -11.66 15.53 -2.27
N GLN A 127 -11.99 15.10 -3.50
CA GLN A 127 -13.36 15.13 -4.03
C GLN A 127 -14.35 14.29 -3.21
N ARG A 128 -13.87 13.33 -2.43
CA ARG A 128 -14.67 12.51 -1.49
C ARG A 128 -14.69 13.10 -0.08
N GLY A 129 -14.24 14.35 0.06
CA GLY A 129 -14.31 15.09 1.32
C GLY A 129 -13.21 14.72 2.32
N LEU A 130 -12.17 14.01 1.92
CA LEU A 130 -11.02 13.77 2.80
C LEU A 130 -10.11 15.00 2.83
N LYS A 131 -9.62 15.36 4.01
CA LYS A 131 -8.51 16.29 4.12
C LYS A 131 -7.26 15.63 3.54
N THR A 132 -6.65 16.26 2.54
CA THR A 132 -5.60 15.62 1.73
C THR A 132 -4.34 16.47 1.71
N ASN A 133 -3.19 15.84 1.98
CA ASN A 133 -1.87 16.44 1.78
C ASN A 133 -1.14 15.61 0.71
N LEU A 134 -0.60 16.27 -0.30
CA LEU A 134 0.22 15.69 -1.34
C LEU A 134 1.69 16.01 -1.07
N VAL A 135 2.49 15.02 -0.73
CA VAL A 135 3.92 15.14 -0.50
C VAL A 135 4.67 14.59 -1.70
N CYS A 136 5.53 15.40 -2.32
CA CYS A 136 6.43 14.99 -3.39
C CYS A 136 7.82 15.58 -3.17
N ASN A 137 8.88 14.82 -3.50
CA ASN A 137 10.25 15.31 -3.38
C ASN A 137 10.72 16.18 -4.56
N SER A 138 10.00 16.13 -5.68
CA SER A 138 10.26 16.96 -6.86
C SER A 138 8.97 17.31 -7.60
N ASP A 139 9.07 18.26 -8.53
CA ASP A 139 7.96 18.68 -9.40
C ASP A 139 7.96 17.91 -10.74
N ASP A 140 8.75 16.85 -10.84
CA ASP A 140 8.84 16.04 -12.06
C ASP A 140 7.49 15.35 -12.35
N ILE A 141 7.20 15.17 -13.64
CA ILE A 141 6.02 14.43 -14.07
C ILE A 141 6.25 12.93 -13.80
N PRO A 142 5.46 12.30 -12.93
CA PRO A 142 5.66 10.90 -12.59
C PRO A 142 5.50 10.00 -13.81
N PHE A 143 6.35 8.97 -13.90
CA PHE A 143 6.34 7.89 -14.89
C PHE A 143 6.68 8.27 -16.35
N ILE A 144 6.84 9.54 -16.69
CA ILE A 144 7.08 9.99 -18.07
C ILE A 144 8.39 9.48 -18.65
N ASN A 145 9.44 9.37 -17.82
CA ASN A 145 10.78 8.98 -18.27
C ASN A 145 10.88 7.54 -18.81
N GLY A 146 9.92 6.68 -18.50
CA GLY A 146 9.84 5.32 -19.03
C GLY A 146 9.14 5.22 -20.38
N VAL A 147 8.47 6.26 -20.83
CA VAL A 147 7.67 6.28 -22.07
C VAL A 147 8.51 6.72 -23.23
N ARG A 148 8.54 5.93 -24.31
CA ARG A 148 9.38 6.22 -25.52
C ARG A 148 8.66 7.02 -26.58
N SER A 149 7.33 6.91 -26.67
CA SER A 149 6.51 7.60 -27.69
C SER A 149 6.29 9.05 -27.27
N GLU A 150 6.68 10.00 -28.11
CA GLU A 150 6.45 11.43 -27.87
C GLU A 150 4.96 11.78 -27.81
N GLU A 151 4.12 11.13 -28.62
CA GLU A 151 2.67 11.26 -28.54
C GLU A 151 2.12 10.88 -27.17
N LYS A 152 2.58 9.73 -26.62
CA LYS A 152 2.17 9.30 -25.27
C LYS A 152 2.68 10.23 -24.18
N LYS A 153 3.91 10.76 -24.30
CA LYS A 153 4.43 11.76 -23.39
C LYS A 153 3.57 13.02 -23.36
N SER A 154 3.24 13.55 -24.53
CA SER A 154 2.38 14.74 -24.65
C SER A 154 1.01 14.53 -23.97
N VAL A 155 0.42 13.34 -24.08
CA VAL A 155 -0.84 13.03 -23.37
C VAL A 155 -0.63 12.99 -21.86
N ILE A 156 0.46 12.39 -21.36
CA ILE A 156 0.77 12.35 -19.94
C ILE A 156 1.02 13.77 -19.39
N GLU A 157 1.73 14.61 -20.14
CA GLU A 157 1.97 16.02 -19.80
C GLU A 157 0.65 16.80 -19.69
N CYS A 158 -0.24 16.63 -20.67
CA CYS A 158 -1.56 17.27 -20.68
C CYS A 158 -2.41 16.83 -19.47
N VAL A 159 -2.45 15.52 -19.18
CA VAL A 159 -3.19 14.99 -18.01
C VAL A 159 -2.59 15.48 -16.70
N HIS A 160 -1.25 15.52 -16.61
CA HIS A 160 -0.57 16.04 -15.43
C HIS A 160 -0.89 17.51 -15.20
N GLN A 161 -0.85 18.32 -16.25
CA GLN A 161 -1.19 19.74 -16.18
C GLN A 161 -2.63 19.96 -15.71
N ASP A 162 -3.60 19.21 -16.23
CA ASP A 162 -5.00 19.24 -15.78
C ASP A 162 -5.13 18.92 -14.28
N PHE A 163 -4.37 17.91 -13.79
CA PHE A 163 -4.34 17.62 -12.35
C PHE A 163 -3.75 18.76 -11.53
N ILE A 164 -2.66 19.39 -11.98
CA ILE A 164 -2.05 20.53 -11.27
C ILE A 164 -3.02 21.72 -11.19
N GLU A 165 -3.72 22.03 -12.26
CA GLU A 165 -4.73 23.10 -12.30
C GLU A 165 -5.87 22.82 -11.30
N LYS A 166 -6.41 21.61 -11.29
CA LYS A 166 -7.45 21.19 -10.34
C LYS A 166 -6.98 21.20 -8.89
N ILE A 167 -5.71 20.85 -8.63
CA ILE A 167 -5.13 20.92 -7.28
C ILE A 167 -5.03 22.38 -6.83
N ALA A 168 -4.65 23.28 -7.73
CA ALA A 168 -4.56 24.71 -7.40
C ALA A 168 -5.92 25.34 -7.02
N GLU A 169 -7.02 24.78 -7.52
CA GLU A 169 -8.40 25.19 -7.20
C GLU A 169 -8.98 24.48 -5.96
N SER A 170 -8.24 23.51 -5.39
CA SER A 170 -8.68 22.67 -4.26
C SER A 170 -8.07 23.13 -2.92
N ASP A 171 -8.46 22.49 -1.83
CA ASP A 171 -7.86 22.67 -0.51
C ASP A 171 -6.72 21.66 -0.20
N ILE A 172 -6.22 20.96 -1.23
CA ILE A 172 -5.10 20.03 -1.11
C ILE A 172 -3.82 20.79 -0.76
N GLN A 173 -3.19 20.39 0.35
CA GLN A 173 -1.90 20.97 0.75
C GLN A 173 -0.77 20.26 -0.02
N GLN A 174 -0.05 21.00 -0.84
CA GLN A 174 1.13 20.51 -1.54
C GLN A 174 2.39 20.76 -0.70
N ILE A 175 3.17 19.69 -0.46
CA ILE A 175 4.35 19.72 0.38
C ILE A 175 5.53 19.17 -0.42
N LYS A 176 6.56 20.00 -0.62
CA LYS A 176 7.80 19.59 -1.27
C LYS A 176 8.80 19.11 -0.24
N ALA A 177 8.84 17.81 -0.02
CA ALA A 177 9.71 17.17 0.97
C ALA A 177 10.02 15.72 0.57
N PRO A 178 11.13 15.15 1.05
CA PRO A 178 11.34 13.71 0.96
C PRO A 178 10.28 12.97 1.79
N VAL A 179 9.88 11.79 1.32
CA VAL A 179 9.02 10.88 2.06
C VAL A 179 9.90 9.94 2.86
N ASP A 180 9.74 9.90 4.17
CA ASP A 180 10.45 8.99 5.07
C ASP A 180 9.57 8.56 6.26
N ALA A 181 10.06 7.62 7.08
CA ALA A 181 9.33 7.11 8.23
C ALA A 181 9.02 8.21 9.27
N SER A 182 9.88 9.21 9.42
CA SER A 182 9.69 10.30 10.40
C SER A 182 8.51 11.19 10.00
N LEU A 183 8.47 11.62 8.73
CA LEU A 183 7.37 12.39 8.18
C LEU A 183 6.04 11.61 8.30
N LEU A 184 6.05 10.33 7.93
CA LEU A 184 4.85 9.49 8.01
C LEU A 184 4.38 9.33 9.47
N SER A 185 5.30 9.10 10.42
CA SER A 185 4.98 8.98 11.85
C SER A 185 4.28 10.23 12.38
N GLU A 186 4.73 11.43 11.97
CA GLU A 186 4.10 12.69 12.37
C GLU A 186 2.62 12.77 11.94
N TYR A 187 2.31 12.35 10.71
CA TYR A 187 0.93 12.40 10.22
C TYR A 187 0.06 11.27 10.78
N LEU A 188 0.62 10.07 10.88
CA LEU A 188 -0.11 8.92 11.39
C LEU A 188 -0.47 9.10 12.87
N SER A 189 0.41 9.68 13.67
CA SER A 189 0.11 9.99 15.10
C SER A 189 -1.06 10.98 15.28
N LYS A 190 -1.42 11.72 14.22
CA LYS A 190 -2.56 12.65 14.18
C LYS A 190 -3.83 12.04 13.57
N GLY A 191 -3.86 10.72 13.35
CA GLY A 191 -5.01 10.02 12.80
C GLY A 191 -5.11 10.01 11.27
N SER A 192 -4.01 10.30 10.55
CA SER A 192 -3.95 10.19 9.10
C SER A 192 -3.49 8.81 8.65
N LEU A 193 -3.82 8.44 7.42
CA LEU A 193 -3.25 7.29 6.70
C LEU A 193 -2.48 7.79 5.47
N ALA A 194 -1.50 7.04 5.01
CA ALA A 194 -0.64 7.47 3.91
C ALA A 194 -0.55 6.42 2.80
N LEU A 195 -1.03 6.78 1.60
CA LEU A 195 -0.73 6.05 0.39
C LEU A 195 0.69 6.43 -0.04
N VAL A 196 1.59 5.46 -0.17
CA VAL A 196 3.01 5.72 -0.47
C VAL A 196 3.42 5.03 -1.77
N LEU A 197 4.05 5.79 -2.66
CA LEU A 197 4.61 5.25 -3.90
C LEU A 197 5.95 4.57 -3.63
N ILE A 198 6.03 3.29 -3.98
CA ILE A 198 7.24 2.48 -3.86
C ILE A 198 7.65 1.87 -5.21
N SER A 199 8.85 1.32 -5.26
CA SER A 199 9.22 0.33 -6.27
C SER A 199 8.89 -1.06 -5.74
N SER A 200 8.11 -1.84 -6.49
CA SER A 200 7.74 -3.22 -6.10
C SER A 200 8.93 -4.19 -6.09
N TYR A 201 10.12 -3.76 -6.54
CA TYR A 201 11.29 -4.62 -6.68
C TYR A 201 11.67 -5.42 -5.43
N ARG A 202 11.45 -4.82 -4.25
CA ARG A 202 11.73 -5.49 -2.96
C ARG A 202 10.66 -6.46 -2.52
N LEU A 203 9.47 -6.36 -3.07
CA LEU A 203 8.35 -7.25 -2.76
C LEU A 203 8.32 -8.46 -3.71
N ASN A 204 8.42 -8.22 -5.01
CA ASN A 204 8.23 -9.25 -6.04
C ASN A 204 9.27 -9.20 -7.18
N GLN A 205 10.41 -8.49 -6.99
CA GLN A 205 11.48 -8.29 -7.96
C GLN A 205 11.06 -7.57 -9.27
N SER A 206 9.83 -7.09 -9.36
CA SER A 206 9.36 -6.25 -10.47
C SER A 206 9.80 -4.80 -10.27
N LYS A 207 10.31 -4.17 -11.32
CA LYS A 207 10.67 -2.73 -11.32
C LYS A 207 9.46 -1.87 -11.70
N SER A 208 8.32 -2.14 -11.12
CA SER A 208 7.09 -1.39 -11.38
C SER A 208 6.82 -0.38 -10.26
N PRO A 209 6.20 0.78 -10.59
CA PRO A 209 5.66 1.65 -9.56
C PRO A 209 4.49 0.95 -8.89
N HIS A 210 4.43 1.05 -7.57
CA HIS A 210 3.40 0.39 -6.78
C HIS A 210 2.96 1.27 -5.62
N TRP A 211 1.68 1.24 -5.29
CA TRP A 211 1.10 1.95 -4.15
C TRP A 211 0.83 0.98 -3.01
N ILE A 212 1.27 1.36 -1.82
CA ILE A 212 0.96 0.69 -0.56
C ILE A 212 0.27 1.66 0.40
N LEU A 213 -0.50 1.14 1.34
CA LEU A 213 -1.11 1.94 2.40
C LEU A 213 -0.32 1.77 3.69
N VAL A 214 0.40 2.81 4.11
CA VAL A 214 1.07 2.83 5.42
C VAL A 214 0.04 3.10 6.50
N VAL A 215 -0.01 2.19 7.47
CA VAL A 215 -1.03 2.18 8.54
C VAL A 215 -0.46 2.43 9.93
N SER A 216 0.84 2.19 10.14
CA SER A 216 1.51 2.48 11.42
C SER A 216 3.02 2.65 11.23
N VAL A 217 3.63 3.40 12.12
CA VAL A 217 5.09 3.57 12.20
C VAL A 217 5.49 3.46 13.68
N SER A 218 6.42 2.55 13.98
CA SER A 218 7.08 2.44 15.29
C SER A 218 8.52 2.96 15.19
N ASP A 219 9.24 2.93 16.31
CA ASP A 219 10.67 3.32 16.36
C ASP A 219 11.56 2.48 15.42
N THR A 220 11.13 1.29 15.04
CA THR A 220 11.93 0.34 14.25
C THR A 220 11.31 0.00 12.91
N PHE A 221 9.97 -0.05 12.83
CA PHE A 221 9.24 -0.59 11.69
C PHE A 221 8.22 0.40 11.12
N VAL A 222 8.02 0.31 9.81
CA VAL A 222 6.86 0.83 9.09
C VAL A 222 5.96 -0.36 8.78
N TYR A 223 4.66 -0.24 9.08
CA TYR A 223 3.64 -1.26 8.81
C TYR A 223 2.74 -0.78 7.68
N PHE A 224 2.50 -1.63 6.70
CA PHE A 224 1.66 -1.26 5.58
C PHE A 224 0.78 -2.43 5.10
N HIS A 225 -0.29 -2.10 4.39
CA HIS A 225 -1.07 -3.02 3.58
C HIS A 225 -0.58 -2.97 2.14
N ASP A 226 -0.34 -4.13 1.56
CA ASP A 226 -0.12 -4.31 0.13
C ASP A 226 -1.43 -4.76 -0.52
N PRO A 227 -2.01 -3.98 -1.45
CA PRO A 227 -3.24 -4.39 -2.13
C PRO A 227 -3.01 -5.53 -3.14
N ASP A 228 -1.76 -5.80 -3.51
CA ASP A 228 -1.40 -6.86 -4.45
C ASP A 228 -1.19 -8.18 -3.71
N VAL A 229 -2.22 -9.03 -3.72
CA VAL A 229 -2.14 -10.38 -3.15
C VAL A 229 -1.73 -11.34 -4.25
N ASP A 230 -0.55 -11.90 -4.11
CA ASP A 230 0.00 -12.90 -5.04
C ASP A 230 -0.62 -14.27 -4.76
N TRP A 231 -1.79 -14.51 -5.34
CA TRP A 231 -2.53 -15.76 -5.18
C TRP A 231 -1.80 -16.97 -5.79
N ASP A 232 -0.99 -16.74 -6.81
CA ASP A 232 -0.22 -17.82 -7.49
C ASP A 232 0.91 -18.35 -6.60
N ASP A 233 1.45 -17.51 -5.71
CA ASP A 233 2.44 -17.87 -4.70
C ASP A 233 1.80 -18.35 -3.37
N ASN A 234 0.54 -18.75 -3.38
CA ASN A 234 -0.22 -19.18 -2.19
C ASN A 234 -0.22 -18.15 -1.06
N LYS A 235 -0.08 -16.86 -1.38
CA LYS A 235 -0.26 -15.78 -0.41
C LYS A 235 -1.75 -15.53 -0.17
N SER A 236 -2.07 -15.12 1.03
CA SER A 236 -3.42 -14.76 1.45
C SER A 236 -3.50 -13.27 1.78
N VAL A 237 -4.71 -12.78 1.97
CA VAL A 237 -4.96 -11.42 2.47
C VAL A 237 -4.18 -11.12 3.77
N THR A 238 -4.04 -12.13 4.64
CA THR A 238 -3.26 -12.02 5.88
C THR A 238 -1.76 -11.81 5.64
N ASP A 239 -1.23 -12.26 4.52
CA ASP A 239 0.17 -12.05 4.14
C ASP A 239 0.43 -10.65 3.60
N SER A 240 -0.61 -9.97 3.16
CA SER A 240 -0.56 -8.64 2.55
C SER A 240 -1.02 -7.52 3.50
N GLY A 241 -1.51 -7.88 4.70
CA GLY A 241 -1.92 -6.93 5.73
C GLY A 241 -0.85 -6.73 6.82
N TYR A 242 -0.69 -5.50 7.29
CA TYR A 242 0.26 -5.12 8.35
C TYR A 242 1.68 -5.64 8.13
N ILE A 243 2.15 -5.61 6.89
CA ILE A 243 3.50 -6.05 6.52
C ILE A 243 4.52 -5.13 7.21
N PRO A 244 5.39 -5.64 8.07
CA PRO A 244 6.42 -4.84 8.72
C PRO A 244 7.69 -4.79 7.89
N VAL A 245 8.26 -3.61 7.74
CA VAL A 245 9.60 -3.40 7.17
C VAL A 245 10.37 -2.44 8.06
N THR A 246 11.69 -2.66 8.22
CA THR A 246 12.53 -1.70 8.95
C THR A 246 12.56 -0.36 8.23
N HIS A 247 12.78 0.74 8.95
CA HIS A 247 12.96 2.08 8.35
C HIS A 247 14.03 2.08 7.24
N LYS A 248 15.12 1.35 7.44
CA LYS A 248 16.20 1.21 6.44
C LYS A 248 15.69 0.55 5.16
N GLU A 249 14.89 -0.51 5.28
CA GLU A 249 14.35 -1.21 4.11
C GLU A 249 13.26 -0.40 3.44
N PHE A 250 12.38 0.23 4.23
CA PHE A 250 11.37 1.15 3.72
C PHE A 250 11.98 2.27 2.88
N ASN A 251 13.06 2.92 3.37
CA ASN A 251 13.77 3.95 2.62
C ASN A 251 14.38 3.45 1.30
N ARG A 252 14.64 2.14 1.16
CA ARG A 252 15.07 1.53 -0.11
C ARG A 252 13.91 1.26 -1.05
N MET A 253 12.71 1.03 -0.52
CA MET A 253 11.49 0.79 -1.29
C MET A 253 10.90 2.08 -1.85
N ILE A 254 10.92 3.18 -1.05
CA ILE A 254 10.35 4.47 -1.44
C ILE A 254 11.02 5.00 -2.70
N GLY A 255 10.18 5.50 -3.59
CA GLY A 255 10.58 6.19 -4.79
C GLY A 255 10.80 5.28 -5.99
N TYR A 256 10.50 5.85 -7.14
CA TYR A 256 10.49 5.18 -8.42
C TYR A 256 11.26 5.96 -9.49
N GLY A 257 11.90 5.24 -10.41
CA GLY A 257 12.56 5.83 -11.57
C GLY A 257 13.91 6.52 -11.29
N LYS A 258 14.37 7.30 -12.26
CA LYS A 258 15.60 8.13 -12.18
C LYS A 258 15.28 9.53 -12.69
N PRO A 259 15.48 10.60 -11.87
CA PRO A 259 15.82 10.55 -10.45
C PRO A 259 14.75 9.83 -9.63
N ARG A 260 15.07 9.41 -8.40
CA ARG A 260 14.09 8.72 -7.52
C ARG A 260 12.97 9.68 -7.14
N TYR A 261 11.87 9.62 -7.88
CA TYR A 261 10.65 10.35 -7.56
C TYR A 261 9.96 9.70 -6.36
N GLN A 262 9.71 10.47 -5.33
CA GLN A 262 9.02 10.03 -4.11
C GLN A 262 7.70 10.76 -3.99
N ALA A 263 6.64 10.02 -3.62
CA ALA A 263 5.34 10.64 -3.37
C ALA A 263 4.58 9.90 -2.28
N ALA A 264 3.81 10.68 -1.51
CA ALA A 264 2.81 10.18 -0.59
C ALA A 264 1.53 11.02 -0.69
N VAL A 265 0.38 10.36 -0.66
CA VAL A 265 -0.93 10.99 -0.51
C VAL A 265 -1.41 10.69 0.90
N ILE A 266 -1.40 11.69 1.75
CA ILE A 266 -1.77 11.59 3.16
C ILE A 266 -3.20 12.05 3.32
N VAL A 267 -4.04 11.18 3.87
CA VAL A 267 -5.48 11.43 4.00
C VAL A 267 -5.92 11.33 5.45
N SER A 268 -6.87 12.16 5.83
CA SER A 268 -7.50 12.14 7.15
C SER A 268 -8.99 12.51 7.05
N PRO A 269 -9.80 12.18 8.06
CA PRO A 269 -11.19 12.59 8.08
C PRO A 269 -11.32 14.12 7.95
N SER A 270 -12.29 14.57 7.19
CA SER A 270 -12.62 16.01 7.17
C SER A 270 -13.29 16.41 8.47
N ASN A 271 -12.85 17.52 9.06
CA ASN A 271 -13.53 18.13 10.22
C ASN A 271 -14.83 18.87 9.82
N LYS A 272 -15.32 18.67 8.58
CA LYS A 272 -16.62 19.24 8.19
C LYS A 272 -17.72 18.44 8.87
N LYS A 273 -18.26 19.01 9.97
CA LYS A 273 -19.55 18.64 10.54
C LYS A 273 -20.66 19.09 9.63
#